data_c14d78358724beee98e09b967cab2948
#
_entry.id   c14d78358724beee98e09b967cab2948
#
_cell.length_a   1.000
_cell.length_b   1.000
_cell.length_c   1.000
_cell.angle_alpha   90.00
_cell.angle_beta   90.00
_cell.angle_gamma   90.00
#
_symmetry.space_group_name_H-M   'P 1'
#
loop_
_entity.id
_entity.type
_entity.pdbx_description
1 polymer ?
#
loop_
_entity_poly.entity_id
_entity_poly.type
_entity_poly.pdbx_seq_one_letter_code
_entity_poly.pdbx_strand_id
1 'polypeptide(L)'
;MSDHNYFIVTIIIFILIASRPVYSQEYIFVGDPQIVLEKGSYNQNYNTGMYFFYKREWPLAIEFFSRCDKLTRKRVKHFSPLTWSHIYMNEYILAIRSISSLPNRKEKQLVRLVLKEITALGTKHRLSKKEIDRVVQDKKNLIKMTRANLIAMSKHEIINYGP
;
A
#
# COMPACT_ATOMS: atom_id res chain seq x y z
N MET A 1 -27.65 35.68 -20.89
CA MET A 1 -26.66 35.07 -19.97
C MET A 1 -25.71 34.27 -20.84
N SER A 2 -24.44 34.68 -20.86
CA SER A 2 -23.47 34.20 -21.86
C SER A 2 -22.99 32.79 -21.51
N ASP A 3 -22.75 31.97 -22.52
CA ASP A 3 -22.24 30.57 -22.42
C ASP A 3 -20.97 30.44 -21.56
N HIS A 4 -20.25 31.54 -21.36
CA HIS A 4 -19.07 31.62 -20.49
C HIS A 4 -19.38 31.32 -19.01
N ASN A 5 -20.55 31.72 -18.53
CA ASN A 5 -20.93 31.47 -17.13
C ASN A 5 -21.24 29.99 -16.85
N TYR A 6 -21.81 29.28 -17.81
CA TYR A 6 -22.05 27.84 -17.69
C TYR A 6 -20.75 27.04 -17.67
N PHE A 7 -19.77 27.45 -18.48
CA PHE A 7 -18.46 26.79 -18.52
C PHE A 7 -17.69 26.91 -17.20
N ILE A 8 -17.70 28.13 -16.61
CA ILE A 8 -17.06 28.39 -15.31
C ILE A 8 -17.75 27.61 -14.19
N VAL A 9 -19.09 27.60 -14.16
CA VAL A 9 -19.86 26.84 -13.16
C VAL A 9 -19.60 25.31 -13.28
N THR A 10 -19.52 24.81 -14.50
CA THR A 10 -19.22 23.37 -14.75
C THR A 10 -17.82 22.99 -14.28
N ILE A 11 -16.82 23.84 -14.52
CA ILE A 11 -15.43 23.62 -14.04
C ILE A 11 -15.38 23.65 -12.52
N ILE A 12 -16.06 24.59 -11.86
CA ILE A 12 -16.10 24.68 -10.38
C ILE A 12 -16.76 23.44 -9.79
N ILE A 13 -17.86 22.96 -10.38
CA ILE A 13 -18.52 21.72 -9.94
C ILE A 13 -17.61 20.52 -10.12
N PHE A 14 -16.87 20.43 -11.24
CA PHE A 14 -15.92 19.34 -11.48
C PHE A 14 -14.74 19.34 -10.48
N ILE A 15 -14.23 20.53 -10.13
CA ILE A 15 -13.19 20.71 -9.12
C ILE A 15 -13.71 20.32 -7.72
N LEU A 16 -14.94 20.69 -7.38
CA LEU A 16 -15.58 20.33 -6.11
C LEU A 16 -15.87 18.82 -5.99
N ILE A 17 -16.16 18.15 -7.10
CA ILE A 17 -16.35 16.69 -7.12
C ILE A 17 -15.02 15.95 -7.07
N ALA A 18 -13.98 16.47 -7.74
CA ALA A 18 -12.64 15.90 -7.75
C ALA A 18 -11.89 16.10 -6.40
N SER A 19 -12.26 17.11 -5.63
CA SER A 19 -11.70 17.41 -4.30
C SER A 19 -12.46 16.73 -3.15
N ARG A 20 -13.35 15.76 -3.44
CA ARG A 20 -13.89 14.94 -2.35
C ARG A 20 -12.70 14.29 -1.65
N PRO A 21 -12.50 14.52 -0.35
CA PRO A 21 -11.49 13.79 0.39
C PRO A 21 -11.80 12.32 0.14
N VAL A 22 -10.82 11.58 -0.37
CA VAL A 22 -10.86 10.13 -0.28
C VAL A 22 -11.05 9.87 1.20
N TYR A 23 -12.27 9.46 1.59
CA TYR A 23 -12.55 9.05 2.96
C TYR A 23 -11.54 7.96 3.27
N SER A 24 -10.41 8.34 3.85
CA SER A 24 -9.56 7.40 4.53
C SER A 24 -10.48 6.78 5.58
N GLN A 25 -10.74 5.50 5.46
CA GLN A 25 -11.47 4.77 6.47
C GLN A 25 -10.77 5.09 7.80
N GLU A 26 -11.34 6.00 8.60
CA GLU A 26 -10.81 6.28 9.92
C GLU A 26 -11.02 5.02 10.74
N TYR A 27 -9.94 4.30 10.95
CA TYR A 27 -9.95 3.19 11.90
C TYR A 27 -10.02 3.81 13.28
N ILE A 28 -11.22 3.89 13.84
CA ILE A 28 -11.45 4.32 15.21
C ILE A 28 -11.19 3.10 16.09
N PHE A 29 -10.20 3.22 16.93
CA PHE A 29 -9.94 2.22 17.96
C PHE A 29 -10.73 2.57 19.23
N VAL A 30 -11.54 1.62 19.70
CA VAL A 30 -12.29 1.75 20.94
C VAL A 30 -11.90 0.57 21.84
N GLY A 31 -11.22 0.85 22.93
CA GLY A 31 -10.86 -0.15 23.92
C GLY A 31 -9.41 -0.06 24.43
N ASP A 32 -9.02 -1.03 25.26
CA ASP A 32 -7.63 -1.19 25.69
C ASP A 32 -6.87 -2.08 24.69
N PRO A 33 -5.81 -1.57 24.05
CA PRO A 33 -5.00 -2.32 23.09
C PRO A 33 -4.49 -3.64 23.66
N GLN A 34 -4.06 -3.65 24.92
CA GLN A 34 -3.51 -4.84 25.57
C GLN A 34 -4.55 -5.96 25.68
N ILE A 35 -5.79 -5.63 26.05
CA ILE A 35 -6.89 -6.58 26.13
C ILE A 35 -7.20 -7.15 24.75
N VAL A 36 -7.19 -6.29 23.71
CA VAL A 36 -7.45 -6.73 22.33
C VAL A 36 -6.34 -7.67 21.84
N LEU A 37 -5.09 -7.38 22.15
CA LEU A 37 -3.96 -8.22 21.76
C LEU A 37 -4.05 -9.61 22.40
N GLU A 38 -4.39 -9.69 23.66
CA GLU A 38 -4.44 -10.96 24.42
C GLU A 38 -5.68 -11.80 24.08
N LYS A 39 -6.86 -11.17 24.07
CA LYS A 39 -8.18 -11.85 24.04
C LYS A 39 -9.00 -11.53 22.80
N GLY A 40 -8.57 -10.57 21.99
CA GLY A 40 -9.33 -10.12 20.83
C GLY A 40 -9.37 -11.16 19.70
N SER A 41 -10.47 -11.11 18.96
CA SER A 41 -10.66 -11.86 17.72
C SER A 41 -9.69 -11.39 16.62
N TYR A 42 -9.61 -12.15 15.53
CA TYR A 42 -8.86 -11.73 14.33
C TYR A 42 -9.28 -10.33 13.85
N ASN A 43 -10.57 -10.05 13.76
CA ASN A 43 -11.06 -8.76 13.25
C ASN A 43 -10.68 -7.60 14.18
N GLN A 44 -10.76 -7.80 15.49
CA GLN A 44 -10.35 -6.80 16.47
C GLN A 44 -8.85 -6.51 16.35
N ASN A 45 -8.01 -7.56 16.34
CA ASN A 45 -6.56 -7.41 16.16
C ASN A 45 -6.22 -6.78 14.82
N TYR A 46 -6.88 -7.19 13.72
CA TYR A 46 -6.66 -6.59 12.40
C TYR A 46 -7.00 -5.09 12.38
N ASN A 47 -8.16 -4.69 12.90
CA ASN A 47 -8.58 -3.29 12.92
C ASN A 47 -7.66 -2.43 13.79
N THR A 48 -7.25 -2.95 14.95
CA THR A 48 -6.31 -2.27 15.85
C THR A 48 -4.93 -2.14 15.18
N GLY A 49 -4.45 -3.20 14.54
CA GLY A 49 -3.22 -3.15 13.75
C GLY A 49 -3.27 -2.12 12.63
N MET A 50 -4.41 -2.02 11.91
CA MET A 50 -4.61 -0.99 10.88
C MET A 50 -4.62 0.42 11.46
N TYR A 51 -5.24 0.62 12.63
CA TYR A 51 -5.19 1.92 13.33
C TYR A 51 -3.74 2.35 13.58
N PHE A 52 -2.92 1.49 14.20
CA PHE A 52 -1.51 1.80 14.45
C PHE A 52 -0.70 1.94 13.16
N PHE A 53 -1.01 1.16 12.13
CA PHE A 53 -0.39 1.28 10.80
C PHE A 53 -0.60 2.69 10.20
N TYR A 54 -1.81 3.22 10.22
CA TYR A 54 -2.10 4.58 9.74
C TYR A 54 -1.51 5.68 10.64
N LYS A 55 -1.41 5.43 11.96
CA LYS A 55 -0.70 6.31 12.89
C LYS A 55 0.83 6.23 12.74
N ARG A 56 1.33 5.29 11.89
CA ARG A 56 2.76 5.06 11.67
C ARG A 56 3.51 4.53 12.89
N GLU A 57 2.79 3.92 13.79
CA GLU A 57 3.30 3.22 14.96
C GLU A 57 3.58 1.75 14.59
N TRP A 58 4.60 1.59 13.70
CA TRP A 58 4.91 0.32 13.05
C TRP A 58 5.15 -0.83 14.02
N PRO A 59 5.87 -0.65 15.15
CA PRO A 59 6.08 -1.72 16.12
C PRO A 59 4.76 -2.30 16.64
N LEU A 60 3.82 -1.43 17.05
CA LEU A 60 2.51 -1.87 17.51
C LEU A 60 1.70 -2.51 16.39
N ALA A 61 1.72 -1.95 15.19
CA ALA A 61 1.06 -2.56 14.03
C ALA A 61 1.57 -3.98 13.77
N ILE A 62 2.89 -4.21 13.82
CA ILE A 62 3.51 -5.54 13.66
C ILE A 62 3.00 -6.50 14.71
N GLU A 63 2.90 -6.08 15.97
CA GLU A 63 2.45 -6.92 17.07
C GLU A 63 1.02 -7.44 16.84
N PHE A 64 0.09 -6.54 16.48
CA PHE A 64 -1.30 -6.90 16.20
C PHE A 64 -1.45 -7.77 14.94
N PHE A 65 -0.72 -7.48 13.87
CA PHE A 65 -0.76 -8.31 12.66
C PHE A 65 -0.12 -9.68 12.88
N SER A 66 0.93 -9.77 13.70
CA SER A 66 1.53 -11.04 14.10
C SER A 66 0.57 -11.87 14.95
N ARG A 67 -0.27 -11.21 15.78
CA ARG A 67 -1.35 -11.90 16.49
C ARG A 67 -2.41 -12.43 15.53
N CYS A 68 -2.76 -11.67 14.47
CA CYS A 68 -3.66 -12.15 13.42
C CYS A 68 -3.15 -13.44 12.75
N ASP A 69 -1.87 -13.55 12.48
CA ASP A 69 -1.26 -14.76 11.89
C ASP A 69 -1.41 -15.97 12.81
N LYS A 70 -1.21 -15.78 14.12
CA LYS A 70 -1.40 -16.83 15.13
C LYS A 70 -2.87 -17.28 15.28
N LEU A 71 -3.82 -16.36 15.09
CA LEU A 71 -5.26 -16.64 15.26
C LEU A 71 -5.86 -17.41 14.10
N THR A 72 -5.35 -17.22 12.88
CA THR A 72 -5.85 -17.95 11.70
C THR A 72 -4.92 -17.90 10.52
N ARG A 73 -4.66 -19.07 9.91
CA ARG A 73 -3.89 -19.20 8.66
C ARG A 73 -4.74 -19.00 7.40
N LYS A 74 -6.07 -18.96 7.53
CA LYS A 74 -6.99 -18.84 6.37
C LYS A 74 -7.19 -17.40 5.90
N ARG A 75 -6.97 -16.41 6.77
CA ARG A 75 -7.15 -14.99 6.46
C ARG A 75 -5.82 -14.34 6.14
N VAL A 76 -5.71 -13.71 5.00
CA VAL A 76 -4.44 -13.19 4.45
C VAL A 76 -4.34 -11.67 4.43
N LYS A 77 -5.39 -10.94 4.84
CA LYS A 77 -5.45 -9.48 4.73
C LYS A 77 -4.35 -8.77 5.52
N HIS A 78 -3.95 -9.33 6.66
CA HIS A 78 -2.93 -8.74 7.55
C HIS A 78 -1.51 -8.83 6.98
N PHE A 79 -1.23 -9.72 6.02
CA PHE A 79 0.12 -9.85 5.47
C PHE A 79 0.60 -8.61 4.71
N SER A 80 -0.31 -7.91 4.01
CA SER A 80 0.05 -6.69 3.31
C SER A 80 0.55 -5.59 4.26
N PRO A 81 -0.25 -5.10 5.23
CA PRO A 81 0.23 -4.08 6.15
C PRO A 81 1.38 -4.57 7.06
N LEU A 82 1.45 -5.85 7.40
CA LEU A 82 2.58 -6.43 8.15
C LEU A 82 3.88 -6.30 7.35
N THR A 83 3.87 -6.69 6.06
CA THR A 83 5.05 -6.58 5.19
C THR A 83 5.53 -5.14 5.07
N TRP A 84 4.61 -4.19 4.85
CA TRP A 84 4.95 -2.77 4.79
C TRP A 84 5.47 -2.22 6.12
N SER A 85 4.91 -2.65 7.25
CA SER A 85 5.42 -2.28 8.57
C SER A 85 6.88 -2.72 8.77
N HIS A 86 7.23 -3.95 8.37
CA HIS A 86 8.61 -4.43 8.41
C HIS A 86 9.55 -3.60 7.51
N ILE A 87 9.09 -3.20 6.32
CA ILE A 87 9.88 -2.32 5.43
C ILE A 87 10.16 -0.99 6.12
N TYR A 88 9.14 -0.35 6.70
CA TYR A 88 9.29 0.93 7.40
C TYR A 88 10.13 0.85 8.68
N MET A 89 10.22 -0.34 9.28
CA MET A 89 11.10 -0.62 10.43
C MET A 89 12.53 -1.01 10.01
N ASN A 90 12.83 -1.02 8.69
CA ASN A 90 14.09 -1.53 8.13
C ASN A 90 14.36 -3.02 8.44
N GLU A 91 13.31 -3.79 8.68
CA GLU A 91 13.36 -5.23 8.96
C GLU A 91 13.20 -6.04 7.67
N TYR A 92 14.12 -5.82 6.71
CA TYR A 92 13.97 -6.31 5.33
C TYR A 92 13.93 -7.83 5.21
N ILE A 93 14.61 -8.56 6.09
CA ILE A 93 14.58 -10.04 6.10
C ILE A 93 13.16 -10.54 6.43
N LEU A 94 12.48 -9.90 7.40
CA LEU A 94 11.11 -10.25 7.76
C LEU A 94 10.13 -9.86 6.64
N ALA A 95 10.33 -8.71 6.02
CA ALA A 95 9.56 -8.29 4.85
C ALA A 95 9.71 -9.29 3.68
N ILE A 96 10.91 -9.78 3.39
CA ILE A 96 11.18 -10.78 2.34
C ILE A 96 10.43 -12.08 2.63
N ARG A 97 10.47 -12.56 3.86
CA ARG A 97 9.78 -13.81 4.26
C ARG A 97 8.26 -13.73 4.09
N SER A 98 7.68 -12.56 4.30
CA SER A 98 6.22 -12.36 4.18
C SER A 98 5.71 -12.19 2.75
N ILE A 99 6.60 -11.99 1.74
CA ILE A 99 6.20 -11.78 0.34
C ILE A 99 5.35 -12.93 -0.21
N SER A 100 5.69 -14.18 0.12
CA SER A 100 4.95 -15.36 -0.37
C SER A 100 3.49 -15.33 0.06
N SER A 101 3.21 -14.81 1.25
CA SER A 101 1.88 -14.72 1.87
C SER A 101 1.05 -13.53 1.40
N LEU A 102 1.62 -12.58 0.65
CA LEU A 102 0.86 -11.46 0.09
C LEU A 102 -0.22 -11.96 -0.87
N PRO A 103 -1.48 -11.47 -0.75
CA PRO A 103 -2.58 -11.95 -1.58
C PRO A 103 -2.52 -11.43 -3.02
N ASN A 104 -1.92 -10.26 -3.23
CA ASN A 104 -1.97 -9.56 -4.51
C ASN A 104 -0.65 -9.69 -5.29
N ARG A 105 -0.72 -10.22 -6.53
CA ARG A 105 0.46 -10.39 -7.41
C ARG A 105 1.17 -9.07 -7.71
N LYS A 106 0.41 -7.98 -7.93
CA LYS A 106 0.99 -6.64 -8.22
C LYS A 106 1.73 -6.10 -7.00
N GLU A 107 1.18 -6.32 -5.81
CA GLU A 107 1.82 -5.94 -4.56
C GLU A 107 3.09 -6.76 -4.30
N LYS A 108 3.06 -8.08 -4.55
CA LYS A 108 4.28 -8.91 -4.52
C LYS A 108 5.38 -8.35 -5.40
N GLN A 109 5.02 -7.94 -6.63
CA GLN A 109 5.99 -7.35 -7.57
C GLN A 109 6.53 -6.03 -7.04
N LEU A 110 5.66 -5.13 -6.54
CA LEU A 110 6.08 -3.85 -5.98
C LEU A 110 7.02 -4.04 -4.80
N VAL A 111 6.66 -4.88 -3.84
CA VAL A 111 7.49 -5.15 -2.65
C VAL A 111 8.86 -5.70 -3.05
N ARG A 112 8.92 -6.63 -4.01
CA ARG A 112 10.20 -7.16 -4.51
C ARG A 112 11.09 -6.08 -5.13
N LEU A 113 10.51 -5.19 -5.95
CA LEU A 113 11.26 -4.09 -6.57
C LEU A 113 11.76 -3.08 -5.53
N VAL A 114 10.92 -2.75 -4.55
CA VAL A 114 11.29 -1.85 -3.45
C VAL A 114 12.44 -2.45 -2.63
N LEU A 115 12.31 -3.71 -2.22
CA LEU A 115 13.35 -4.38 -1.44
C LEU A 115 14.66 -4.53 -2.22
N LYS A 116 14.60 -4.84 -3.52
CA LYS A 116 15.77 -4.89 -4.39
C LYS A 116 16.51 -3.56 -4.42
N GLU A 117 15.78 -2.46 -4.55
CA GLU A 117 16.36 -1.12 -4.56
C GLU A 117 16.97 -0.75 -3.22
N ILE A 118 16.22 -0.95 -2.13
CA ILE A 118 16.69 -0.65 -0.77
C ILE A 118 17.97 -1.44 -0.44
N THR A 119 18.03 -2.72 -0.83
CA THR A 119 19.23 -3.53 -0.60
C THR A 119 20.40 -3.10 -1.48
N ALA A 120 20.14 -2.57 -2.67
CA ALA A 120 21.19 -2.02 -3.55
C ALA A 120 21.76 -0.69 -3.02
N LEU A 121 20.95 0.12 -2.34
CA LEU A 121 21.42 1.36 -1.66
C LEU A 121 22.34 1.07 -0.46
N GLY A 122 22.44 -0.17 -0.05
CA GLY A 122 23.34 -0.64 1.00
C GLY A 122 22.66 -0.72 2.38
N THR A 123 22.78 -1.89 2.99
CA THR A 123 22.20 -2.18 4.32
C THR A 123 22.91 -1.48 5.49
N LYS A 124 23.97 -0.69 5.21
CA LYS A 124 24.77 -0.03 6.25
C LYS A 124 24.06 1.11 6.96
N HIS A 125 23.04 1.70 6.33
CA HIS A 125 22.28 2.81 6.90
C HIS A 125 20.79 2.47 6.95
N ARG A 126 20.16 2.74 8.09
CA ARG A 126 18.70 2.69 8.19
C ARG A 126 18.12 3.82 7.34
N LEU A 127 17.29 3.47 6.39
CA LEU A 127 16.60 4.45 5.57
C LEU A 127 15.52 5.15 6.40
N SER A 128 15.44 6.46 6.23
CA SER A 128 14.33 7.24 6.77
C SER A 128 13.04 6.87 6.03
N LYS A 129 11.90 7.10 6.67
CA LYS A 129 10.60 6.89 6.05
C LYS A 129 10.46 7.64 4.72
N LYS A 130 10.96 8.88 4.65
CA LYS A 130 10.90 9.70 3.43
C LYS A 130 11.65 9.06 2.26
N GLU A 131 12.80 8.45 2.53
CA GLU A 131 13.58 7.71 1.52
C GLU A 131 12.84 6.45 1.07
N ILE A 132 12.25 5.70 2.00
CA ILE A 132 11.42 4.53 1.67
C ILE A 132 10.23 4.95 0.80
N ASP A 133 9.49 5.99 1.19
CA ASP A 133 8.35 6.51 0.43
C ASP A 133 8.75 6.92 -1.00
N ARG A 134 9.94 7.52 -1.17
CA ARG A 134 10.49 7.88 -2.49
C ARG A 134 10.72 6.64 -3.34
N VAL A 135 11.42 5.64 -2.81
CA VAL A 135 11.66 4.38 -3.52
C VAL A 135 10.34 3.69 -3.90
N VAL A 136 9.37 3.65 -3.01
CA VAL A 136 8.05 3.08 -3.28
C VAL A 136 7.36 3.81 -4.43
N GLN A 137 7.40 5.15 -4.45
CA GLN A 137 6.78 5.94 -5.50
C GLN A 137 7.47 5.73 -6.86
N ASP A 138 8.80 5.69 -6.89
CA ASP A 138 9.58 5.44 -8.09
C ASP A 138 9.26 4.06 -8.70
N LYS A 139 9.15 3.03 -7.87
CA LYS A 139 8.79 1.67 -8.35
C LYS A 139 7.34 1.56 -8.80
N LYS A 140 6.40 2.29 -8.17
CA LYS A 140 5.02 2.40 -8.67
C LYS A 140 4.96 3.03 -10.06
N ASN A 141 5.72 4.11 -10.27
CA ASN A 141 5.80 4.78 -11.56
C ASN A 141 6.40 3.86 -12.63
N LEU A 142 7.48 3.14 -12.33
CA LEU A 142 8.10 2.17 -13.22
C LEU A 142 7.09 1.09 -13.67
N ILE A 143 6.32 0.53 -12.75
CA ILE A 143 5.29 -0.48 -13.08
C ILE A 143 4.21 0.09 -14.00
N LYS A 144 3.79 1.34 -13.77
CA LYS A 144 2.80 2.02 -14.62
C LYS A 144 3.34 2.25 -16.03
N MET A 145 4.59 2.74 -16.14
CA MET A 145 5.24 3.00 -17.43
C MET A 145 5.41 1.70 -18.23
N THR A 146 5.90 0.63 -17.62
CA THR A 146 6.05 -0.67 -18.27
C THR A 146 4.72 -1.18 -18.83
N ARG A 147 3.61 -1.01 -18.09
CA ARG A 147 2.28 -1.39 -18.54
C ARG A 147 1.79 -0.53 -19.72
N ALA A 148 2.01 0.78 -19.67
CA ALA A 148 1.63 1.69 -20.74
C ALA A 148 2.38 1.35 -22.04
N ASN A 149 3.69 1.05 -21.94
CA ASN A 149 4.52 0.65 -23.06
C ASN A 149 4.05 -0.69 -23.67
N LEU A 150 3.70 -1.69 -22.86
CA LEU A 150 3.16 -2.96 -23.33
C LEU A 150 1.83 -2.78 -24.06
N ILE A 151 0.95 -1.89 -23.56
CA ILE A 151 -0.33 -1.59 -24.24
C ILE A 151 -0.07 -0.87 -25.57
N ALA A 152 0.88 0.05 -25.63
CA ALA A 152 1.24 0.76 -26.85
C ALA A 152 1.82 -0.21 -27.90
N MET A 153 2.71 -1.11 -27.51
CA MET A 153 3.29 -2.14 -28.39
C MET A 153 2.21 -3.07 -28.93
N SER A 154 1.29 -3.58 -28.09
CA SER A 154 0.20 -4.47 -28.53
C SER A 154 -0.75 -3.79 -29.52
N LYS A 155 -0.98 -2.47 -29.39
CA LYS A 155 -1.77 -1.71 -30.37
C LYS A 155 -1.04 -1.53 -31.70
N HIS A 156 0.28 -1.34 -31.68
CA HIS A 156 1.08 -1.24 -32.90
C HIS A 156 1.13 -2.57 -33.67
N GLU A 157 1.23 -3.70 -32.97
CA GLU A 157 1.20 -5.02 -33.61
C GLU A 157 -0.15 -5.29 -34.31
N ILE A 158 -1.27 -4.93 -33.70
CA ILE A 158 -2.60 -5.10 -34.29
C ILE A 158 -2.77 -4.25 -35.56
N ILE A 159 -2.15 -3.08 -35.65
CA ILE A 159 -2.21 -2.21 -36.82
C ILE A 159 -1.39 -2.76 -37.99
N ASN A 160 -0.29 -3.48 -37.71
CA ASN A 160 0.60 -4.01 -38.74
C ASN A 160 0.22 -5.38 -39.31
N TYR A 161 -0.77 -6.08 -38.75
CA TYR A 161 -1.29 -7.38 -39.21
C TYR A 161 -2.74 -7.29 -39.72
N GLY A 162 -3.24 -6.12 -40.07
CA GLY A 162 -4.49 -5.98 -40.81
C GLY A 162 -4.32 -6.43 -42.28
N PRO A 163 -5.33 -7.06 -42.85
CA PRO A 163 -5.30 -7.66 -44.20
C PRO A 163 -5.03 -6.61 -45.28
#